data_bf66562afaacbbacf4380c17222b723f
#
_entry.id   bf66562afaacbbacf4380c17222b723f
#
_cell.length_a   1.000
_cell.length_b   1.000
_cell.length_c   1.000
_cell.angle_alpha   90.00
_cell.angle_beta   90.00
_cell.angle_gamma   90.00
#
_symmetry.space_group_name_H-M   'P 1'
#
loop_
_entity.id
_entity.type
_entity.pdbx_description
1 polymer ?
#
loop_
_entity_poly.entity_id
_entity_poly.type
_entity_poly.pdbx_seq_one_letter_code
_entity_poly.pdbx_strand_id
1 'polypeptide(L)'
;NLVQHVQGGVLDREKLARTIKTAVRMLDNVIDINYYAVPQAKNSNLKHRPVGMGIMGFQDALYEMGIAYGSDEAVDFADESMEVISYYAIQTSSDLALERGAYSTFKGSLWDQGILPIDSLELVAKSRPERMFEVDRTQRLDWDSLRAKVQKDGMRNSNVMAIAPTATISNICGVSQSIEPTFQNLYVKSNLSGEFTVINPYLVRALKERGLWDTVMVNDLKHFEGSVQKIARIPEELKAIFATAFEVEPRWIVDAASRRQKW
;
A
#
# COMPACT_ATOMS: atom_id res chain seq x y z
N ASN A 1 -7.67 -2.17 -0.84
CA ASN A 1 -8.10 -0.82 -1.22
C ASN A 1 -8.03 0.10 0.00
N LEU A 2 -6.92 0.88 0.11
CA LEU A 2 -6.58 1.65 1.31
C LEU A 2 -7.58 2.79 1.56
N VAL A 3 -8.02 3.48 0.51
CA VAL A 3 -8.93 4.63 0.66
C VAL A 3 -10.25 4.27 1.37
N GLN A 4 -10.71 3.02 1.26
CA GLN A 4 -11.92 2.56 1.97
C GLN A 4 -11.76 2.52 3.50
N HIS A 5 -10.55 2.72 4.00
CA HIS A 5 -10.20 2.73 5.42
C HIS A 5 -9.80 4.14 5.91
N VAL A 6 -10.01 5.17 5.08
CA VAL A 6 -9.89 6.58 5.47
C VAL A 6 -11.29 7.13 5.70
N GLN A 7 -11.53 7.72 6.87
CA GLN A 7 -12.80 8.34 7.24
C GLN A 7 -12.52 9.70 7.90
N GLY A 8 -13.13 10.75 7.38
CA GLY A 8 -12.93 12.10 7.91
C GLY A 8 -11.46 12.55 7.90
N GLY A 9 -10.68 12.11 6.90
CA GLY A 9 -9.26 12.45 6.78
C GLY A 9 -8.34 11.64 7.70
N VAL A 10 -8.81 10.58 8.35
CA VAL A 10 -8.03 9.76 9.29
C VAL A 10 -8.13 8.27 8.93
N LEU A 11 -7.05 7.54 9.14
CA LEU A 11 -7.01 6.08 8.93
C LEU A 11 -7.81 5.36 10.04
N ASP A 12 -8.88 4.66 9.65
CA ASP A 12 -9.64 3.76 10.53
C ASP A 12 -8.87 2.44 10.72
N ARG A 13 -8.02 2.42 11.74
CA ARG A 13 -7.15 1.28 12.05
C ARG A 13 -7.94 0.03 12.43
N GLU A 14 -9.09 0.18 13.10
CA GLU A 14 -9.91 -0.97 13.52
C GLU A 14 -10.58 -1.64 12.31
N LYS A 15 -11.17 -0.84 11.42
CA LYS A 15 -11.75 -1.36 10.18
C LYS A 15 -10.68 -2.02 9.31
N LEU A 16 -9.50 -1.40 9.22
CA LEU A 16 -8.36 -1.95 8.49
C LEU A 16 -7.93 -3.29 9.06
N ALA A 17 -7.77 -3.40 10.38
CA ALA A 17 -7.41 -4.65 11.06
C ALA A 17 -8.43 -5.78 10.77
N ARG A 18 -9.74 -5.50 10.84
CA ARG A 18 -10.79 -6.47 10.49
C ARG A 18 -10.70 -6.93 9.04
N THR A 19 -10.46 -6.00 8.12
CA THR A 19 -10.31 -6.30 6.69
C THR A 19 -9.08 -7.18 6.45
N ILE A 20 -7.95 -6.86 7.07
CA ILE A 20 -6.70 -7.63 6.97
C ILE A 20 -6.90 -9.06 7.48
N LYS A 21 -7.55 -9.22 8.62
CA LYS A 21 -7.86 -10.54 9.19
C LYS A 21 -8.65 -11.41 8.21
N THR A 22 -9.63 -10.84 7.55
CA THR A 22 -10.41 -11.54 6.52
C THR A 22 -9.56 -11.86 5.28
N ALA A 23 -8.81 -10.88 4.79
CA ALA A 23 -8.01 -11.02 3.57
C ALA A 23 -6.90 -12.07 3.72
N VAL A 24 -6.15 -12.07 4.81
CA VAL A 24 -5.09 -13.08 5.05
C VAL A 24 -5.68 -14.48 5.16
N ARG A 25 -6.82 -14.65 5.84
CA ARG A 25 -7.54 -15.94 5.90
C ARG A 25 -8.00 -16.40 4.52
N MET A 26 -8.54 -15.50 3.69
CA MET A 26 -8.93 -15.83 2.31
C MET A 26 -7.74 -16.27 1.47
N LEU A 27 -6.61 -15.55 1.56
CA LEU A 27 -5.38 -15.89 0.85
C LEU A 27 -4.82 -17.24 1.30
N ASP A 28 -4.82 -17.55 2.59
CA ASP A 28 -4.42 -18.86 3.11
C ASP A 28 -5.33 -19.98 2.57
N ASN A 29 -6.64 -19.77 2.54
CA ASN A 29 -7.60 -20.73 1.99
C ASN A 29 -7.35 -21.02 0.51
N VAL A 30 -6.98 -20.00 -0.29
CA VAL A 30 -6.69 -20.18 -1.73
C VAL A 30 -5.57 -21.18 -1.95
N ILE A 31 -4.56 -21.23 -1.07
CA ILE A 31 -3.46 -22.22 -1.19
C ILE A 31 -3.99 -23.65 -1.18
N ASP A 32 -5.01 -23.93 -0.37
CA ASP A 32 -5.57 -25.29 -0.23
C ASP A 32 -6.49 -25.68 -1.39
N ILE A 33 -7.23 -24.73 -1.96
CA ILE A 33 -8.24 -24.98 -3.02
C ILE A 33 -7.71 -24.73 -4.43
N ASN A 34 -6.48 -24.18 -4.57
CA ASN A 34 -5.92 -23.81 -5.87
C ASN A 34 -5.57 -25.03 -6.71
N TYR A 35 -5.69 -24.88 -8.04
CA TYR A 35 -5.17 -25.86 -8.97
C TYR A 35 -3.68 -25.64 -9.22
N TYR A 36 -2.89 -26.69 -9.04
CA TYR A 36 -1.45 -26.68 -9.28
C TYR A 36 -1.10 -27.47 -10.53
N ALA A 37 -0.62 -26.79 -11.56
CA ALA A 37 -0.28 -27.40 -12.85
C ALA A 37 0.83 -28.44 -12.76
N VAL A 38 1.76 -28.30 -11.78
CA VAL A 38 2.89 -29.22 -11.58
C VAL A 38 3.06 -29.57 -10.10
N PRO A 39 3.51 -30.83 -9.80
CA PRO A 39 3.68 -31.29 -8.41
C PRO A 39 4.66 -30.43 -7.58
N GLN A 40 5.69 -29.89 -8.21
CA GLN A 40 6.68 -29.04 -7.55
C GLN A 40 6.05 -27.74 -6.99
N ALA A 41 5.18 -27.10 -7.77
CA ALA A 41 4.45 -25.92 -7.33
C ALA A 41 3.53 -26.26 -6.15
N LYS A 42 2.78 -27.38 -6.23
CA LYS A 42 1.94 -27.86 -5.13
C LYS A 42 2.76 -28.09 -3.86
N ASN A 43 3.87 -28.84 -3.98
CA ASN A 43 4.75 -29.14 -2.84
C ASN A 43 5.27 -27.85 -2.20
N SER A 44 5.80 -26.90 -2.99
CA SER A 44 6.32 -25.64 -2.48
C SER A 44 5.25 -24.82 -1.76
N ASN A 45 4.08 -24.64 -2.38
CA ASN A 45 3.00 -23.84 -1.80
C ASN A 45 2.43 -24.45 -0.51
N LEU A 46 2.17 -25.77 -0.49
CA LEU A 46 1.66 -26.42 0.72
C LEU A 46 2.70 -26.48 1.84
N LYS A 47 4.00 -26.56 1.49
CA LYS A 47 5.09 -26.62 2.46
C LYS A 47 5.37 -25.27 3.12
N HIS A 48 5.39 -24.19 2.35
CA HIS A 48 5.77 -22.86 2.81
C HIS A 48 4.59 -21.91 3.01
N ARG A 49 3.47 -22.17 2.36
CA ARG A 49 2.23 -21.37 2.43
C ARG A 49 2.46 -19.85 2.27
N PRO A 50 3.20 -19.40 1.24
CA PRO A 50 3.43 -17.98 1.04
C PRO A 50 2.17 -17.28 0.57
N VAL A 51 1.84 -16.14 1.15
CA VAL A 51 0.83 -15.20 0.65
C VAL A 51 1.45 -13.81 0.49
N GLY A 52 0.91 -13.01 -0.42
CA GLY A 52 1.38 -11.67 -0.70
C GLY A 52 0.21 -10.70 -0.67
N MET A 53 -0.15 -10.19 0.50
CA MET A 53 -1.14 -9.13 0.60
C MET A 53 -0.47 -7.78 0.32
N GLY A 54 -1.03 -6.99 -0.59
CA GLY A 54 -0.58 -5.66 -0.93
C GLY A 54 -1.68 -4.62 -0.76
N ILE A 55 -1.40 -3.41 -1.23
CA ILE A 55 -2.33 -2.27 -1.19
C ILE A 55 -2.52 -1.66 -2.58
N MET A 56 -3.63 -0.97 -2.75
CA MET A 56 -3.94 -0.08 -3.87
C MET A 56 -4.74 1.11 -3.35
N GLY A 57 -4.81 2.20 -4.11
CA GLY A 57 -5.53 3.39 -3.69
C GLY A 57 -4.81 4.19 -2.61
N PHE A 58 -3.47 4.15 -2.58
CA PHE A 58 -2.69 4.98 -1.67
C PHE A 58 -2.85 6.46 -2.00
N GLN A 59 -2.73 6.82 -3.28
CA GLN A 59 -2.94 8.22 -3.72
C GLN A 59 -4.38 8.69 -3.45
N ASP A 60 -5.38 7.81 -3.62
CA ASP A 60 -6.76 8.15 -3.29
C ASP A 60 -6.95 8.43 -1.80
N ALA A 61 -6.25 7.67 -0.94
CA ALA A 61 -6.24 7.93 0.49
C ALA A 61 -5.64 9.31 0.81
N LEU A 62 -4.53 9.68 0.15
CA LEU A 62 -3.94 11.02 0.29
C LEU A 62 -4.92 12.12 -0.15
N TYR A 63 -5.65 11.92 -1.25
CA TYR A 63 -6.68 12.88 -1.69
C TYR A 63 -7.79 13.06 -0.65
N GLU A 64 -8.29 11.98 -0.05
CA GLU A 64 -9.31 12.07 1.01
C GLU A 64 -8.78 12.74 2.28
N MET A 65 -7.47 12.68 2.52
CA MET A 65 -6.81 13.34 3.62
C MET A 65 -6.37 14.79 3.31
N GLY A 66 -6.44 15.21 2.04
CA GLY A 66 -5.96 16.52 1.59
C GLY A 66 -4.43 16.65 1.61
N ILE A 67 -3.71 15.54 1.46
CA ILE A 67 -2.24 15.47 1.55
C ILE A 67 -1.64 15.39 0.13
N ALA A 68 -0.64 16.23 -0.14
CA ALA A 68 0.14 16.14 -1.37
C ALA A 68 1.08 14.93 -1.34
N TYR A 69 1.21 14.19 -2.44
CA TYR A 69 2.13 13.04 -2.53
C TYR A 69 3.59 13.45 -2.25
N GLY A 70 3.99 14.62 -2.74
CA GLY A 70 5.31 15.19 -2.54
C GLY A 70 5.43 15.96 -1.23
N SER A 71 5.19 15.30 -0.09
CA SER A 71 5.26 15.91 1.24
C SER A 71 5.74 14.94 2.31
N ASP A 72 6.25 15.47 3.41
CA ASP A 72 6.63 14.68 4.58
C ASP A 72 5.43 13.96 5.20
N GLU A 73 4.23 14.60 5.17
CA GLU A 73 2.99 14.00 5.65
C GLU A 73 2.60 12.75 4.85
N ALA A 74 2.85 12.74 3.54
CA ALA A 74 2.62 11.56 2.71
C ALA A 74 3.60 10.43 3.02
N VAL A 75 4.86 10.77 3.32
CA VAL A 75 5.89 9.81 3.76
C VAL A 75 5.54 9.23 5.12
N ASP A 76 5.09 10.04 6.06
CA ASP A 76 4.63 9.60 7.38
C ASP A 76 3.38 8.72 7.30
N PHE A 77 2.44 9.05 6.43
CA PHE A 77 1.26 8.21 6.19
C PHE A 77 1.64 6.89 5.49
N ALA A 78 2.63 6.90 4.60
CA ALA A 78 3.17 5.69 3.99
C ALA A 78 3.76 4.73 5.05
N ASP A 79 4.51 5.28 5.99
CA ASP A 79 5.07 4.57 7.13
C ASP A 79 3.96 3.99 8.04
N GLU A 80 3.08 4.87 8.54
CA GLU A 80 2.00 4.48 9.46
C GLU A 80 1.07 3.42 8.87
N SER A 81 0.59 3.64 7.64
CA SER A 81 -0.34 2.71 7.01
C SER A 81 0.29 1.35 6.79
N MET A 82 1.57 1.30 6.41
CA MET A 82 2.27 0.03 6.19
C MET A 82 2.58 -0.69 7.50
N GLU A 83 2.93 0.04 8.56
CA GLU A 83 3.09 -0.53 9.90
C GLU A 83 1.83 -1.27 10.35
N VAL A 84 0.67 -0.59 10.28
CA VAL A 84 -0.64 -1.17 10.67
C VAL A 84 -0.95 -2.41 9.84
N ILE A 85 -0.74 -2.36 8.53
CA ILE A 85 -1.03 -3.47 7.63
C ILE A 85 -0.13 -4.66 7.92
N SER A 86 1.17 -4.46 8.04
CA SER A 86 2.14 -5.52 8.32
C SER A 86 1.89 -6.16 9.70
N TYR A 87 1.68 -5.33 10.72
CA TYR A 87 1.38 -5.80 12.07
C TYR A 87 0.19 -6.75 12.11
N TYR A 88 -0.96 -6.34 11.58
CA TYR A 88 -2.17 -7.17 11.60
C TYR A 88 -2.12 -8.35 10.64
N ALA A 89 -1.34 -8.27 9.55
CA ALA A 89 -1.12 -9.40 8.67
C ALA A 89 -0.31 -10.50 9.37
N ILE A 90 0.78 -10.13 10.06
CA ILE A 90 1.61 -11.06 10.84
C ILE A 90 0.78 -11.63 12.01
N GLN A 91 0.08 -10.79 12.76
CA GLN A 91 -0.78 -11.23 13.85
C GLN A 91 -1.82 -12.25 13.37
N THR A 92 -2.49 -11.97 12.24
CA THR A 92 -3.49 -12.88 11.67
C THR A 92 -2.89 -14.20 11.23
N SER A 93 -1.72 -14.18 10.60
CA SER A 93 -1.02 -15.42 10.21
C SER A 93 -0.62 -16.24 11.44
N SER A 94 -0.24 -15.60 12.53
CA SER A 94 0.03 -16.28 13.81
C SER A 94 -1.26 -16.82 14.46
N ASP A 95 -2.38 -16.10 14.39
CA ASP A 95 -3.69 -16.61 14.84
C ASP A 95 -4.11 -17.85 14.03
N LEU A 96 -3.87 -17.83 12.72
CA LEU A 96 -4.14 -18.99 11.86
C LEU A 96 -3.20 -20.17 12.15
N ALA A 97 -1.96 -19.91 12.57
CA ALA A 97 -1.05 -20.97 13.01
C ALA A 97 -1.56 -21.66 14.28
N LEU A 98 -2.09 -20.90 15.24
CA LEU A 98 -2.71 -21.47 16.43
C LEU A 98 -3.96 -22.28 16.10
N GLU A 99 -4.76 -21.84 15.10
CA GLU A 99 -6.00 -22.53 14.69
C GLU A 99 -5.74 -23.78 13.83
N ARG A 100 -4.73 -23.74 12.93
CA ARG A 100 -4.54 -24.71 11.82
C ARG A 100 -3.16 -25.32 11.74
N GLY A 101 -2.26 -24.96 12.65
CA GLY A 101 -0.84 -25.33 12.63
C GLY A 101 0.02 -24.38 11.81
N ALA A 102 1.28 -24.24 12.24
CA ALA A 102 2.28 -23.46 11.52
C ALA A 102 2.64 -24.11 10.17
N TYR A 103 3.17 -23.32 9.23
CA TYR A 103 3.72 -23.89 8.00
C TYR A 103 4.90 -24.82 8.29
N SER A 104 5.06 -25.89 7.49
CA SER A 104 5.91 -27.02 7.87
C SER A 104 7.42 -26.70 8.00
N THR A 105 7.87 -25.61 7.40
CA THR A 105 9.27 -25.13 7.47
C THR A 105 9.44 -23.91 8.39
N PHE A 106 8.54 -23.71 9.33
CA PHE A 106 8.62 -22.62 10.31
C PHE A 106 9.89 -22.71 11.18
N LYS A 107 10.22 -23.92 11.63
CA LYS A 107 11.40 -24.15 12.48
C LYS A 107 12.70 -23.75 11.77
N GLY A 108 13.50 -22.91 12.43
CA GLY A 108 14.75 -22.35 11.92
C GLY A 108 14.57 -21.12 11.01
N SER A 109 13.32 -20.71 10.71
CA SER A 109 13.05 -19.48 9.98
C SER A 109 13.35 -18.22 10.82
N LEU A 110 13.39 -17.05 10.17
CA LEU A 110 13.52 -15.79 10.89
C LEU A 110 12.36 -15.57 11.88
N TRP A 111 11.16 -16.01 11.54
CA TRP A 111 10.00 -15.96 12.42
C TRP A 111 10.21 -16.79 13.70
N ASP A 112 10.74 -18.00 13.60
CA ASP A 112 11.05 -18.87 14.75
C ASP A 112 12.15 -18.25 15.64
N GLN A 113 13.07 -17.51 15.03
CA GLN A 113 14.12 -16.76 15.74
C GLN A 113 13.61 -15.45 16.36
N GLY A 114 12.36 -15.07 16.15
CA GLY A 114 11.79 -13.81 16.64
C GLY A 114 12.26 -12.58 15.87
N ILE A 115 12.72 -12.77 14.64
CA ILE A 115 13.16 -11.68 13.75
C ILE A 115 11.97 -11.29 12.86
N LEU A 116 11.32 -10.18 13.21
CA LEU A 116 10.24 -9.57 12.42
C LEU A 116 10.82 -8.56 11.42
N PRO A 117 10.00 -7.99 10.50
CA PRO A 117 10.51 -7.04 9.51
C PRO A 117 11.33 -5.90 10.10
N ILE A 118 10.84 -5.25 11.17
CA ILE A 118 11.56 -4.16 11.85
C ILE A 118 12.94 -4.59 12.38
N ASP A 119 13.07 -5.84 12.83
CA ASP A 119 14.34 -6.36 13.35
C ASP A 119 15.37 -6.62 12.23
N SER A 120 14.89 -6.75 10.97
CA SER A 120 15.77 -6.91 9.82
C SER A 120 16.70 -5.71 9.59
N LEU A 121 16.32 -4.53 10.11
CA LEU A 121 17.17 -3.34 10.07
C LEU A 121 18.50 -3.57 10.78
N GLU A 122 18.52 -4.31 11.89
CA GLU A 122 19.76 -4.66 12.61
C GLU A 122 20.66 -5.60 11.78
N LEU A 123 20.05 -6.51 11.01
CA LEU A 123 20.81 -7.39 10.12
C LEU A 123 21.47 -6.60 8.99
N VAL A 124 20.74 -5.64 8.43
CA VAL A 124 21.26 -4.74 7.38
C VAL A 124 22.34 -3.82 7.95
N ALA A 125 22.14 -3.25 9.15
CA ALA A 125 23.13 -2.38 9.81
C ALA A 125 24.48 -3.08 10.00
N LYS A 126 24.47 -4.35 10.39
CA LYS A 126 25.70 -5.16 10.57
C LYS A 126 26.46 -5.41 9.26
N SER A 127 25.79 -5.35 8.12
CA SER A 127 26.37 -5.63 6.79
C SER A 127 26.78 -4.39 6.01
N ARG A 128 26.48 -3.18 6.50
CA ARG A 128 26.74 -1.91 5.81
C ARG A 128 27.58 -0.96 6.66
N PRO A 129 28.44 -0.12 6.06
CA PRO A 129 29.10 0.98 6.77
C PRO A 129 28.06 1.91 7.42
N GLU A 130 28.31 2.35 8.65
CA GLU A 130 27.41 3.21 9.43
C GLU A 130 26.92 4.42 8.62
N ARG A 131 27.81 5.08 7.87
CA ARG A 131 27.50 6.23 7.00
C ARG A 131 26.50 5.94 5.86
N MET A 132 26.23 4.65 5.58
CA MET A 132 25.30 4.20 4.52
C MET A 132 24.01 3.62 5.10
N PHE A 133 23.82 3.77 6.42
CA PHE A 133 22.69 3.18 7.12
C PHE A 133 22.05 4.21 8.07
N GLU A 134 21.41 5.19 7.46
CA GLU A 134 20.53 6.13 8.16
C GLU A 134 19.07 5.74 7.84
N VAL A 135 18.40 5.10 8.79
CA VAL A 135 17.03 4.58 8.63
C VAL A 135 16.19 4.98 9.82
N ASP A 136 15.00 5.47 9.54
CA ASP A 136 13.97 5.69 10.55
C ASP A 136 13.57 4.38 11.23
N ARG A 137 13.54 4.38 12.57
CA ARG A 137 13.21 3.22 13.41
C ARG A 137 11.96 3.42 14.25
N THR A 138 11.20 4.46 13.95
CA THR A 138 9.97 4.76 14.65
C THR A 138 8.98 3.62 14.50
N GLN A 139 8.36 3.21 15.59
CA GLN A 139 7.29 2.22 15.64
C GLN A 139 6.18 2.72 16.55
N ARG A 140 4.92 2.42 16.21
CA ARG A 140 3.70 2.93 16.87
C ARG A 140 2.90 1.82 17.54
N LEU A 141 3.17 0.55 17.16
CA LEU A 141 2.46 -0.62 17.64
C LEU A 141 3.36 -1.49 18.53
N ASP A 142 2.77 -2.39 19.30
CA ASP A 142 3.47 -3.28 20.24
C ASP A 142 4.08 -4.48 19.53
N TRP A 143 5.21 -4.24 18.86
CA TRP A 143 5.94 -5.27 18.13
C TRP A 143 6.55 -6.33 19.05
N ASP A 144 6.85 -6.02 20.32
CA ASP A 144 7.42 -6.96 21.26
C ASP A 144 6.40 -8.04 21.65
N SER A 145 5.17 -7.66 21.95
CA SER A 145 4.09 -8.62 22.18
C SER A 145 3.80 -9.47 20.94
N LEU A 146 3.84 -8.88 19.73
CA LEU A 146 3.67 -9.63 18.50
C LEU A 146 4.80 -10.63 18.27
N ARG A 147 6.05 -10.26 18.56
CA ARG A 147 7.23 -11.15 18.48
C ARG A 147 7.06 -12.34 19.40
N ALA A 148 6.71 -12.09 20.66
CA ALA A 148 6.49 -13.15 21.64
C ALA A 148 5.36 -14.11 21.19
N LYS A 149 4.27 -13.57 20.62
CA LYS A 149 3.18 -14.35 20.05
C LYS A 149 3.66 -15.23 18.88
N VAL A 150 4.40 -14.67 17.93
CA VAL A 150 4.90 -15.40 16.76
C VAL A 150 5.85 -16.54 17.17
N GLN A 151 6.72 -16.31 18.15
CA GLN A 151 7.60 -17.35 18.67
C GLN A 151 6.84 -18.47 19.39
N LYS A 152 5.77 -18.13 20.10
CA LYS A 152 4.95 -19.09 20.85
C LYS A 152 4.00 -19.89 19.94
N ASP A 153 3.23 -19.20 19.10
CA ASP A 153 2.12 -19.77 18.34
C ASP A 153 2.54 -20.19 16.92
N GLY A 154 3.69 -19.68 16.43
CA GLY A 154 4.16 -19.88 15.06
C GLY A 154 3.55 -18.93 14.05
N MET A 155 3.82 -19.20 12.77
CA MET A 155 3.23 -18.53 11.61
C MET A 155 2.58 -19.55 10.69
N ARG A 156 1.37 -19.25 10.18
CA ARG A 156 0.69 -20.08 9.17
C ARG A 156 1.31 -19.93 7.79
N ASN A 157 1.85 -18.76 7.49
CA ASN A 157 2.36 -18.37 6.17
C ASN A 157 3.83 -17.95 6.30
N SER A 158 4.68 -18.39 5.38
CA SER A 158 6.10 -18.01 5.36
C SER A 158 6.31 -16.53 4.98
N ASN A 159 5.41 -15.98 4.19
CA ASN A 159 5.33 -14.57 3.81
C ASN A 159 3.88 -14.10 3.92
N VAL A 160 3.65 -12.85 4.23
CA VAL A 160 2.30 -12.28 4.36
C VAL A 160 2.08 -11.05 3.50
N MET A 161 3.16 -10.35 3.10
CA MET A 161 3.08 -9.07 2.39
C MET A 161 3.79 -9.13 1.04
N ALA A 162 3.22 -8.46 0.05
CA ALA A 162 3.87 -8.14 -1.22
C ALA A 162 3.20 -6.91 -1.85
N ILE A 163 3.98 -5.90 -2.22
CA ILE A 163 3.48 -4.76 -2.98
C ILE A 163 3.51 -5.11 -4.46
N ALA A 164 2.33 -5.23 -5.06
CA ALA A 164 2.14 -5.54 -6.47
C ALA A 164 1.65 -4.32 -7.25
N PRO A 165 1.86 -4.23 -8.57
CA PRO A 165 1.44 -3.08 -9.40
C PRO A 165 -0.08 -2.84 -9.42
N THR A 166 -0.91 -3.84 -9.19
CA THR A 166 -2.39 -3.80 -9.16
C THR A 166 -3.06 -3.23 -10.42
N ALA A 167 -2.41 -3.31 -11.59
CA ALA A 167 -2.82 -2.66 -12.83
C ALA A 167 -4.26 -2.99 -13.28
N THR A 168 -4.73 -4.21 -13.07
CA THR A 168 -6.09 -4.65 -13.42
C THR A 168 -7.07 -4.42 -12.28
N ILE A 169 -6.73 -4.87 -11.07
CA ILE A 169 -7.63 -4.84 -9.93
C ILE A 169 -7.95 -3.41 -9.47
N SER A 170 -7.01 -2.48 -9.58
CA SER A 170 -7.25 -1.06 -9.27
C SER A 170 -8.28 -0.45 -10.21
N ASN A 171 -8.24 -0.80 -11.51
CA ASN A 171 -9.25 -0.36 -12.48
C ASN A 171 -10.65 -0.91 -12.16
N ILE A 172 -10.75 -2.17 -11.71
CA ILE A 172 -12.03 -2.77 -11.31
C ILE A 172 -12.58 -2.06 -10.07
N CYS A 173 -11.72 -1.67 -9.14
CA CYS A 173 -12.10 -0.98 -7.92
C CYS A 173 -12.23 0.54 -8.06
N GLY A 174 -11.86 1.11 -9.21
CA GLY A 174 -11.93 2.55 -9.47
C GLY A 174 -10.99 3.39 -8.59
N VAL A 175 -9.76 2.91 -8.34
CA VAL A 175 -8.76 3.59 -7.51
C VAL A 175 -7.39 3.63 -8.19
N SER A 176 -6.47 4.43 -7.65
CA SER A 176 -5.09 4.50 -8.10
C SER A 176 -4.35 3.17 -7.89
N GLN A 177 -3.36 2.93 -8.74
CA GLN A 177 -2.57 1.69 -8.71
C GLN A 177 -1.62 1.69 -7.52
N SER A 178 -1.61 0.59 -6.78
CA SER A 178 -0.62 0.28 -5.75
C SER A 178 -0.35 1.47 -4.81
N ILE A 179 0.90 1.88 -4.72
CA ILE A 179 1.44 2.99 -3.92
C ILE A 179 1.87 4.18 -4.79
N GLU A 180 1.55 4.15 -6.07
CA GLU A 180 2.03 5.10 -7.06
C GLU A 180 1.25 6.42 -7.03
N PRO A 181 1.88 7.55 -7.40
CA PRO A 181 1.17 8.79 -7.67
C PRO A 181 0.28 8.66 -8.91
N THR A 182 -0.76 9.45 -8.99
CA THR A 182 -1.68 9.45 -10.15
C THR A 182 -0.95 9.84 -11.42
N PHE A 183 -1.09 9.01 -12.46
CA PHE A 183 -0.45 9.22 -13.75
C PHE A 183 -0.85 10.55 -14.40
N GLN A 184 -2.15 10.79 -14.54
CA GLN A 184 -2.73 12.04 -15.07
C GLN A 184 -4.10 12.29 -14.43
N ASN A 185 -4.51 13.57 -14.30
CA ASN A 185 -5.85 13.92 -13.80
C ASN A 185 -6.94 13.83 -14.87
N LEU A 186 -6.58 13.89 -16.15
CA LEU A 186 -7.49 13.73 -17.30
C LEU A 186 -6.74 12.99 -18.42
N TYR A 187 -7.28 11.88 -18.87
CA TYR A 187 -6.71 11.10 -19.97
C TYR A 187 -7.78 10.29 -20.70
N VAL A 188 -7.45 9.81 -21.89
CA VAL A 188 -8.28 8.88 -22.64
C VAL A 188 -7.70 7.48 -22.49
N LYS A 189 -8.54 6.54 -22.05
CA LYS A 189 -8.23 5.12 -21.96
C LYS A 189 -8.86 4.41 -23.14
N SER A 190 -8.03 3.80 -23.99
CA SER A 190 -8.47 3.00 -25.13
C SER A 190 -8.34 1.50 -24.84
N ASN A 191 -9.35 0.73 -25.18
CA ASN A 191 -9.33 -0.72 -25.15
C ASN A 191 -10.20 -1.30 -26.30
N LEU A 192 -10.35 -2.63 -26.36
CA LEU A 192 -11.15 -3.30 -27.39
C LEU A 192 -12.64 -2.87 -27.41
N SER A 193 -13.16 -2.33 -26.32
CA SER A 193 -14.54 -1.88 -26.20
C SER A 193 -14.74 -0.39 -26.57
N GLY A 194 -13.66 0.36 -26.82
CA GLY A 194 -13.71 1.76 -27.21
C GLY A 194 -12.76 2.66 -26.43
N GLU A 195 -13.01 3.96 -26.54
CA GLU A 195 -12.27 5.02 -25.87
C GLU A 195 -13.11 5.64 -24.74
N PHE A 196 -12.49 5.78 -23.57
CA PHE A 196 -13.16 6.30 -22.37
C PHE A 196 -12.34 7.46 -21.81
N THR A 197 -12.97 8.62 -21.69
CA THR A 197 -12.36 9.75 -20.99
C THR A 197 -12.45 9.51 -19.48
N VAL A 198 -11.30 9.51 -18.83
CA VAL A 198 -11.16 9.35 -17.38
C VAL A 198 -10.70 10.68 -16.80
N ILE A 199 -11.40 11.14 -15.77
CA ILE A 199 -11.03 12.33 -15.01
C ILE A 199 -10.91 11.98 -13.54
N ASN A 200 -9.96 12.59 -12.84
CA ASN A 200 -9.77 12.43 -11.40
C ASN A 200 -11.00 12.98 -10.64
N PRO A 201 -11.80 12.12 -9.99
CA PRO A 201 -13.03 12.56 -9.32
C PRO A 201 -12.76 13.43 -8.10
N TYR A 202 -11.62 13.27 -7.43
CA TYR A 202 -11.22 14.09 -6.29
C TYR A 202 -10.92 15.52 -6.73
N LEU A 203 -10.22 15.70 -7.85
CA LEU A 203 -9.98 17.02 -8.44
C LEU A 203 -11.30 17.71 -8.79
N VAL A 204 -12.22 17.00 -9.46
CA VAL A 204 -13.52 17.55 -9.82
C VAL A 204 -14.30 18.00 -8.57
N ARG A 205 -14.31 17.20 -7.52
CA ARG A 205 -14.94 17.52 -6.23
C ARG A 205 -14.32 18.77 -5.62
N ALA A 206 -13.01 18.82 -5.50
CA ALA A 206 -12.29 19.95 -4.93
C ALA A 206 -12.49 21.26 -5.69
N LEU A 207 -12.56 21.20 -7.04
CA LEU A 207 -12.84 22.37 -7.87
C LEU A 207 -14.30 22.81 -7.76
N LYS A 208 -15.27 21.89 -7.66
CA LYS A 208 -16.67 22.21 -7.43
C LYS A 208 -16.91 22.90 -6.09
N GLU A 209 -16.32 22.39 -5.02
CA GLU A 209 -16.41 22.96 -3.68
C GLU A 209 -15.90 24.40 -3.61
N ARG A 210 -14.95 24.76 -4.47
CA ARG A 210 -14.40 26.11 -4.59
C ARG A 210 -15.06 26.99 -5.67
N GLY A 211 -16.11 26.48 -6.36
CA GLY A 211 -16.79 27.20 -7.46
C GLY A 211 -15.90 27.42 -8.69
N LEU A 212 -14.86 26.59 -8.87
CA LEU A 212 -13.90 26.67 -9.97
C LEU A 212 -14.24 25.73 -11.14
N TRP A 213 -15.22 24.84 -10.97
CA TRP A 213 -15.61 23.87 -11.99
C TRP A 213 -16.59 24.47 -12.99
N ASP A 214 -16.08 24.89 -14.14
CA ASP A 214 -16.83 25.46 -15.25
C ASP A 214 -16.26 25.00 -16.60
N THR A 215 -16.88 25.45 -17.72
CA THR A 215 -16.44 25.10 -19.07
C THR A 215 -15.01 25.55 -19.37
N VAL A 216 -14.58 26.69 -18.81
CA VAL A 216 -13.21 27.21 -18.99
C VAL A 216 -12.23 26.25 -18.30
N MET A 217 -12.50 25.83 -17.07
CA MET A 217 -11.66 24.87 -16.33
C MET A 217 -11.53 23.54 -17.08
N VAL A 218 -12.63 23.04 -17.66
CA VAL A 218 -12.59 21.80 -18.46
C VAL A 218 -11.70 21.96 -19.69
N ASN A 219 -11.76 23.12 -20.36
CA ASN A 219 -10.92 23.43 -21.52
C ASN A 219 -9.44 23.58 -21.11
N ASP A 220 -9.16 24.25 -19.99
CA ASP A 220 -7.82 24.37 -19.44
C ASP A 220 -7.21 23.00 -19.10
N LEU A 221 -7.98 22.14 -18.45
CA LEU A 221 -7.53 20.75 -18.14
C LEU A 221 -7.25 19.95 -19.42
N LYS A 222 -8.04 20.11 -20.48
CA LYS A 222 -7.77 19.48 -21.77
C LYS A 222 -6.53 20.06 -22.43
N HIS A 223 -6.36 21.38 -22.40
CA HIS A 223 -5.21 22.07 -22.99
C HIS A 223 -3.88 21.66 -22.32
N PHE A 224 -3.89 21.49 -21.01
CA PHE A 224 -2.71 21.09 -20.25
C PHE A 224 -2.64 19.57 -19.97
N GLU A 225 -3.37 18.75 -20.73
CA GLU A 225 -3.33 17.28 -20.67
C GLU A 225 -3.55 16.72 -19.24
N GLY A 226 -4.46 17.36 -18.50
CA GLY A 226 -4.78 17.00 -17.11
C GLY A 226 -3.84 17.55 -16.04
N SER A 227 -2.77 18.27 -16.42
CA SER A 227 -1.94 19.00 -15.46
C SER A 227 -2.70 20.22 -14.92
N VAL A 228 -2.57 20.44 -13.61
CA VAL A 228 -3.14 21.61 -12.92
C VAL A 228 -2.10 22.72 -12.71
N GLN A 229 -0.82 22.46 -12.95
CA GLN A 229 0.29 23.33 -12.56
C GLN A 229 0.25 24.71 -13.25
N LYS A 230 -0.13 24.74 -14.52
CA LYS A 230 -0.14 25.98 -15.31
C LYS A 230 -1.50 26.70 -15.31
N ILE A 231 -2.51 26.18 -14.64
CA ILE A 231 -3.84 26.80 -14.56
C ILE A 231 -3.84 27.86 -13.44
N ALA A 232 -3.80 29.13 -13.83
CA ALA A 232 -3.64 30.25 -12.88
C ALA A 232 -4.79 30.36 -11.86
N ARG A 233 -5.98 29.92 -12.20
CA ARG A 233 -7.18 29.96 -11.34
C ARG A 233 -7.12 28.93 -10.19
N ILE A 234 -6.28 27.90 -10.29
CA ILE A 234 -6.17 26.84 -9.30
C ILE A 234 -5.21 27.28 -8.20
N PRO A 235 -5.62 27.26 -6.91
CA PRO A 235 -4.74 27.58 -5.78
C PRO A 235 -3.55 26.64 -5.67
N GLU A 236 -2.42 27.15 -5.18
CA GLU A 236 -1.16 26.37 -5.09
C GLU A 236 -1.30 25.11 -4.22
N GLU A 237 -2.12 25.14 -3.17
CA GLU A 237 -2.41 23.97 -2.35
C GLU A 237 -3.03 22.82 -3.16
N LEU A 238 -3.95 23.14 -4.07
CA LEU A 238 -4.55 22.14 -4.96
C LEU A 238 -3.59 21.67 -6.04
N LYS A 239 -2.70 22.54 -6.51
CA LYS A 239 -1.65 22.16 -7.44
C LYS A 239 -0.71 21.13 -6.83
N ALA A 240 -0.35 21.31 -5.57
CA ALA A 240 0.48 20.35 -4.85
C ALA A 240 -0.24 18.99 -4.66
N ILE A 241 -1.52 18.99 -4.22
CA ILE A 241 -2.31 17.78 -3.98
C ILE A 241 -2.53 17.00 -5.28
N PHE A 242 -2.83 17.70 -6.40
CA PHE A 242 -3.16 17.08 -7.69
C PHE A 242 -1.99 17.07 -8.68
N ALA A 243 -0.75 17.17 -8.18
CA ALA A 243 0.44 16.92 -8.98
C ALA A 243 0.43 15.49 -9.54
N THR A 244 0.74 15.37 -10.83
CA THR A 244 0.81 14.08 -11.51
C THR A 244 2.15 13.39 -11.26
N ALA A 245 2.27 12.12 -11.62
CA ALA A 245 3.50 11.35 -11.50
C ALA A 245 4.71 12.00 -12.21
N PHE A 246 4.47 12.82 -13.23
CA PHE A 246 5.52 13.56 -13.95
C PHE A 246 5.94 14.87 -13.27
N GLU A 247 5.17 15.31 -12.28
CA GLU A 247 5.33 16.59 -11.58
C GLU A 247 5.83 16.38 -10.15
N VAL A 248 5.62 15.18 -9.59
CA VAL A 248 6.16 14.79 -8.28
C VAL A 248 7.65 14.50 -8.42
N GLU A 249 8.48 15.13 -7.58
CA GLU A 249 9.92 14.83 -7.53
C GLU A 249 10.14 13.36 -7.17
N PRO A 250 10.98 12.63 -7.92
CA PRO A 250 11.24 11.19 -7.71
C PRO A 250 11.71 10.83 -6.29
N ARG A 251 12.36 11.76 -5.59
CA ARG A 251 12.83 11.55 -4.21
C ARG A 251 11.68 11.16 -3.28
N TRP A 252 10.49 11.74 -3.45
CA TRP A 252 9.33 11.46 -2.59
C TRP A 252 8.83 10.02 -2.72
N ILE A 253 8.93 9.46 -3.94
CA ILE A 253 8.61 8.05 -4.18
C ILE A 253 9.63 7.16 -3.46
N VAL A 254 10.92 7.52 -3.53
CA VAL A 254 12.00 6.79 -2.86
C VAL A 254 11.86 6.89 -1.33
N ASP A 255 11.60 8.07 -0.80
CA ASP A 255 11.44 8.31 0.64
C ASP A 255 10.25 7.52 1.20
N ALA A 256 9.09 7.59 0.54
CA ALA A 256 7.91 6.81 0.93
C ALA A 256 8.15 5.29 0.86
N ALA A 257 8.86 4.81 -0.17
CA ALA A 257 9.23 3.41 -0.29
C ALA A 257 10.21 2.97 0.80
N SER A 258 11.23 3.79 1.09
CA SER A 258 12.21 3.55 2.15
C SER A 258 11.54 3.42 3.52
N ARG A 259 10.59 4.31 3.82
CA ARG A 259 9.85 4.28 5.09
C ARG A 259 8.98 3.03 5.24
N ARG A 260 8.37 2.56 4.15
CA ARG A 260 7.58 1.30 4.14
C ARG A 260 8.46 0.06 4.29
N GLN A 261 9.71 0.11 3.84
CA GLN A 261 10.57 -1.08 3.71
C GLN A 261 10.91 -1.73 5.07
N LYS A 262 10.82 -1.01 6.16
CA LYS A 262 11.07 -1.56 7.50
C LYS A 262 9.93 -2.47 8.02
N TRP A 263 8.78 -2.45 7.34
CA TRP A 263 7.57 -3.21 7.66
C TRP A 263 7.35 -4.37 6.68
#